data_62943e5e938d532808dbf92e4874c853
#
_entry.id   62943e5e938d532808dbf92e4874c853
#
_cell.length_a   1.000
_cell.length_b   1.000
_cell.length_c   1.000
_cell.angle_alpha   90.00
_cell.angle_beta   90.00
_cell.angle_gamma   90.00
#
_symmetry.space_group_name_H-M   'P 1'
#
loop_
_entity.id
_entity.type
_entity.pdbx_description
1 polymer ?
#
loop_
_entity_poly.entity_id
_entity_poly.type
_entity_poly.pdbx_seq_one_letter_code
_entity_poly.pdbx_strand_id
1 'polypeptide(L)'
;MDRDLYRRDHAAVIYQSYNLFPLLTAMENVLYPLKLRGMDSREAAELAKRELAAVGIQPDQFKRFPSQLSGGEQQRVAIARALAAGNRIVLADEPTGNLDITNGEQVVEILLRLAHDEGRCVIVVTHDLEIASQMDEIYMMRDGMLERQE
;
A
#
# COMPACT_ATOMS: atom_id res chain seq x y z
N MET A 1 5.75 5.01 24.60
CA MET A 1 5.80 4.14 23.39
C MET A 1 6.27 5.03 22.24
N ASP A 2 7.41 4.69 21.62
CA ASP A 2 7.94 5.43 20.48
C ASP A 2 7.02 5.16 19.26
N ARG A 3 6.39 6.22 18.73
CA ARG A 3 5.42 6.11 17.63
C ARG A 3 6.08 5.65 16.31
N ASP A 4 7.34 6.00 16.10
CA ASP A 4 8.06 5.65 14.88
C ASP A 4 8.49 4.19 14.88
N LEU A 5 8.90 3.67 16.04
CA LEU A 5 9.17 2.24 16.24
C LEU A 5 7.88 1.41 16.07
N TYR A 6 6.76 1.88 16.63
CA TYR A 6 5.48 1.17 16.49
C TYR A 6 5.03 1.10 15.02
N ARG A 7 5.09 2.23 14.29
CA ARG A 7 4.75 2.24 12.86
C ARG A 7 5.65 1.29 12.06
N ARG A 8 6.96 1.33 12.30
CA ARG A 8 7.91 0.46 11.60
C ARG A 8 7.58 -1.02 11.77
N ASP A 9 7.19 -1.42 12.96
CA ASP A 9 7.09 -2.83 13.32
C ASP A 9 5.67 -3.40 13.18
N HIS A 10 4.63 -2.55 13.16
CA HIS A 10 3.24 -3.00 13.21
C HIS A 10 2.33 -2.46 12.11
N ALA A 11 2.63 -1.32 11.50
CA ALA A 11 1.78 -0.70 10.52
C ALA A 11 2.53 -0.36 9.22
N ALA A 12 1.95 -0.75 8.10
CA ALA A 12 2.35 -0.26 6.78
C ALA A 12 1.50 0.97 6.43
N VAL A 13 2.11 1.99 5.82
CA VAL A 13 1.40 3.21 5.43
C VAL A 13 1.47 3.38 3.91
N ILE A 14 0.32 3.58 3.31
CA ILE A 14 0.13 3.87 1.88
C ILE A 14 -0.35 5.32 1.78
N TYR A 15 0.35 6.14 1.02
CA TYR A 15 0.08 7.56 0.87
C TYR A 15 -0.52 7.89 -0.50
N GLN A 16 -1.31 8.95 -0.57
CA GLN A 16 -1.84 9.51 -1.82
C GLN A 16 -0.73 9.86 -2.83
N SER A 17 0.42 10.36 -2.37
CA SER A 17 1.55 10.77 -3.18
C SER A 17 2.55 9.66 -3.52
N TYR A 18 2.17 8.39 -3.26
CA TYR A 18 2.98 7.19 -3.49
C TYR A 18 4.27 7.11 -2.67
N ASN A 19 4.99 8.20 -2.47
CA ASN A 19 6.27 8.31 -1.73
C ASN A 19 7.32 7.26 -2.16
N LEU A 20 7.41 7.00 -3.47
CA LEU A 20 8.47 6.15 -4.01
C LEU A 20 9.79 6.91 -4.06
N PHE A 21 10.88 6.18 -3.90
CA PHE A 21 12.22 6.71 -4.12
C PHE A 21 12.43 6.87 -5.64
N PRO A 22 12.58 8.11 -6.16
CA PRO A 22 12.56 8.36 -7.60
C PRO A 22 13.77 7.79 -8.34
N LEU A 23 14.88 7.56 -7.65
CA LEU A 23 16.12 7.02 -8.20
C LEU A 23 16.27 5.50 -8.01
N LEU A 24 15.24 4.84 -7.47
CA LEU A 24 15.17 3.40 -7.35
C LEU A 24 14.10 2.85 -8.30
N THR A 25 14.39 1.70 -8.90
CA THR A 25 13.42 0.96 -9.73
C THR A 25 12.23 0.46 -8.87
N ALA A 26 11.16 -0.02 -9.51
CA ALA A 26 10.03 -0.64 -8.82
C ALA A 26 10.51 -1.76 -7.88
N MET A 27 11.38 -2.64 -8.37
CA MET A 27 11.96 -3.73 -7.58
C MET A 27 12.77 -3.21 -6.39
N GLU A 28 13.63 -2.23 -6.60
CA GLU A 28 14.49 -1.65 -5.56
C GLU A 28 13.69 -0.89 -4.51
N ASN A 29 12.58 -0.24 -4.88
CA ASN A 29 11.66 0.39 -3.93
C ASN A 29 11.09 -0.63 -2.93
N VAL A 30 10.76 -1.83 -3.39
CA VAL A 30 10.24 -2.91 -2.52
C VAL A 30 11.36 -3.58 -1.74
N LEU A 31 12.54 -3.76 -2.35
CA LEU A 31 13.71 -4.37 -1.70
C LEU A 31 14.29 -3.52 -0.57
N TYR A 32 14.23 -2.20 -0.69
CA TYR A 32 14.89 -1.28 0.23
C TYR A 32 14.51 -1.52 1.70
N PRO A 33 13.24 -1.52 2.11
CA PRO A 33 12.87 -1.78 3.51
C PRO A 33 13.24 -3.20 3.98
N LEU A 34 13.25 -4.19 3.10
CA LEU A 34 13.61 -5.57 3.43
C LEU A 34 15.11 -5.68 3.77
N LYS A 35 15.95 -5.03 2.97
CA LYS A 35 17.39 -4.97 3.22
C LYS A 35 17.74 -4.21 4.50
N LEU A 36 17.03 -3.12 4.80
CA LEU A 36 17.22 -2.38 6.06
C LEU A 36 16.90 -3.23 7.30
N ARG A 37 16.01 -4.21 7.17
CA ARG A 37 15.68 -5.17 8.22
C ARG A 37 16.66 -6.34 8.32
N GLY A 38 17.69 -6.37 7.46
CA GLY A 38 18.71 -7.39 7.44
C GLY A 38 18.27 -8.72 6.79
N MET A 39 17.19 -8.70 5.99
CA MET A 39 16.75 -9.88 5.25
C MET A 39 17.82 -10.33 4.24
N ASP A 40 18.04 -11.64 4.09
CA ASP A 40 18.92 -12.20 3.08
C ASP A 40 18.53 -11.71 1.67
N SER A 41 19.54 -11.41 0.85
CA SER A 41 19.32 -10.80 -0.47
C SER A 41 18.48 -11.65 -1.41
N ARG A 42 18.62 -12.97 -1.36
CA ARG A 42 17.85 -13.90 -2.19
C ARG A 42 16.40 -13.98 -1.72
N GLU A 43 16.21 -14.11 -0.42
CA GLU A 43 14.89 -14.12 0.21
C GLU A 43 14.13 -12.81 -0.05
N ALA A 44 14.79 -11.66 0.15
CA ALA A 44 14.23 -10.35 -0.15
C ALA A 44 13.82 -10.20 -1.62
N ALA A 45 14.65 -10.70 -2.57
CA ALA A 45 14.33 -10.63 -3.98
C ALA A 45 13.10 -11.46 -4.36
N GLU A 46 12.98 -12.68 -3.83
CA GLU A 46 11.82 -13.54 -4.10
C GLU A 46 10.54 -12.94 -3.46
N LEU A 47 10.63 -12.41 -2.25
CA LEU A 47 9.51 -11.72 -1.60
C LEU A 47 9.09 -10.49 -2.39
N ALA A 48 10.02 -9.64 -2.82
CA ALA A 48 9.71 -8.44 -3.58
C ALA A 48 9.03 -8.76 -4.92
N LYS A 49 9.48 -9.78 -5.64
CA LYS A 49 8.85 -10.24 -6.89
C LYS A 49 7.42 -10.72 -6.65
N ARG A 50 7.21 -11.49 -5.58
CA ARG A 50 5.89 -12.00 -5.22
C ARG A 50 4.93 -10.86 -4.90
N GLU A 51 5.34 -9.89 -4.09
CA GLU A 51 4.49 -8.76 -3.71
C GLU A 51 4.18 -7.84 -4.91
N LEU A 52 5.15 -7.60 -5.79
CA LEU A 52 4.92 -6.85 -7.04
C LEU A 52 3.93 -7.58 -7.96
N ALA A 53 4.07 -8.88 -8.13
CA ALA A 53 3.14 -9.69 -8.92
C ALA A 53 1.72 -9.69 -8.30
N ALA A 54 1.62 -9.76 -6.98
CA ALA A 54 0.34 -9.77 -6.25
C ALA A 54 -0.47 -8.48 -6.45
N VAL A 55 0.19 -7.35 -6.73
CA VAL A 55 -0.47 -6.08 -7.05
C VAL A 55 -0.55 -5.82 -8.56
N GLY A 56 -0.25 -6.79 -9.41
CA GLY A 56 -0.40 -6.71 -10.87
C GLY A 56 0.73 -5.99 -11.60
N ILE A 57 1.90 -5.79 -10.96
CA ILE A 57 3.11 -5.29 -11.63
C ILE A 57 3.79 -6.44 -12.36
N GLN A 58 3.99 -6.28 -13.67
CA GLN A 58 4.56 -7.31 -14.51
C GLN A 58 6.10 -7.36 -14.44
N PRO A 59 6.74 -8.50 -14.73
CA PRO A 59 8.21 -8.65 -14.65
C PRO A 59 9.01 -7.64 -15.48
N ASP A 60 8.49 -7.22 -16.63
CA ASP A 60 9.13 -6.20 -17.48
C ASP A 60 9.10 -4.79 -16.87
N GLN A 61 8.21 -4.56 -15.89
CA GLN A 61 8.09 -3.30 -15.15
C GLN A 61 9.00 -3.23 -13.93
N PHE A 62 9.55 -4.35 -13.45
CA PHE A 62 10.37 -4.40 -12.24
C PHE A 62 11.60 -3.49 -12.29
N LYS A 63 12.17 -3.30 -13.48
CA LYS A 63 13.35 -2.46 -13.71
C LYS A 63 13.02 -1.01 -14.08
N ARG A 64 11.74 -0.64 -14.14
CA ARG A 64 11.32 0.73 -14.44
C ARG A 64 11.45 1.61 -13.21
N PHE A 65 11.89 2.85 -13.43
CA PHE A 65 11.87 3.90 -12.42
C PHE A 65 10.46 4.49 -12.27
N PRO A 66 10.12 5.12 -11.13
CA PRO A 66 8.81 5.76 -10.95
C PRO A 66 8.39 6.66 -12.11
N SER A 67 9.31 7.42 -12.69
CA SER A 67 9.04 8.28 -13.86
C SER A 67 8.62 7.52 -15.13
N GLN A 68 8.82 6.22 -15.17
CA GLN A 68 8.47 5.33 -16.30
C GLN A 68 7.21 4.51 -16.02
N LEU A 69 6.56 4.75 -14.89
CA LEU A 69 5.35 4.09 -14.45
C LEU A 69 4.17 5.06 -14.45
N SER A 70 2.97 4.58 -14.78
CA SER A 70 1.74 5.35 -14.60
C SER A 70 1.46 5.61 -13.11
N GLY A 71 0.59 6.56 -12.79
CA GLY A 71 0.19 6.84 -11.40
C GLY A 71 -0.35 5.60 -10.69
N GLY A 72 -1.21 4.83 -11.36
CA GLY A 72 -1.74 3.58 -10.83
C GLY A 72 -0.66 2.53 -10.58
N GLU A 73 0.30 2.38 -11.50
CA GLU A 73 1.44 1.48 -11.33
C GLU A 73 2.33 1.93 -10.17
N GLN A 74 2.60 3.22 -10.02
CA GLN A 74 3.35 3.76 -8.90
C GLN A 74 2.65 3.48 -7.56
N GLN A 75 1.34 3.66 -7.49
CA GLN A 75 0.56 3.34 -6.28
C GLN A 75 0.62 1.86 -5.96
N ARG A 76 0.51 0.98 -6.94
CA ARG A 76 0.63 -0.46 -6.73
C ARG A 76 2.04 -0.87 -6.27
N VAL A 77 3.09 -0.24 -6.78
CA VAL A 77 4.47 -0.45 -6.25
C VAL A 77 4.58 0.02 -4.80
N ALA A 78 3.97 1.16 -4.44
CA ALA A 78 3.95 1.64 -3.05
C ALA A 78 3.21 0.66 -2.12
N ILE A 79 2.10 0.07 -2.59
CA ILE A 79 1.38 -0.98 -1.88
C ILE A 79 2.26 -2.22 -1.71
N ALA A 80 2.90 -2.72 -2.78
CA ALA A 80 3.81 -3.87 -2.71
C ALA A 80 4.94 -3.65 -1.69
N ARG A 81 5.53 -2.46 -1.66
CA ARG A 81 6.53 -2.07 -0.66
C ARG A 81 5.98 -2.15 0.77
N ALA A 82 4.77 -1.67 0.98
CA ALA A 82 4.10 -1.73 2.28
C ALA A 82 3.80 -3.17 2.70
N LEU A 83 3.35 -4.02 1.76
CA LEU A 83 3.05 -5.43 2.00
C LEU A 83 4.28 -6.26 2.31
N ALA A 84 5.39 -6.02 1.62
CA ALA A 84 6.65 -6.71 1.82
C ALA A 84 7.17 -6.58 3.27
N ALA A 85 6.79 -5.50 3.97
CA ALA A 85 7.07 -5.31 5.38
C ALA A 85 6.40 -6.34 6.30
N GLY A 86 5.37 -7.07 5.82
CA GLY A 86 4.69 -8.12 6.58
C GLY A 86 3.80 -7.61 7.71
N ASN A 87 3.50 -6.33 7.77
CA ASN A 87 2.71 -5.73 8.84
C ASN A 87 1.24 -6.17 8.77
N ARG A 88 0.63 -6.40 9.93
CA ARG A 88 -0.78 -6.82 10.03
C ARG A 88 -1.76 -5.65 9.86
N ILE A 89 -1.32 -4.43 10.10
CA ILE A 89 -2.12 -3.22 9.96
C ILE A 89 -1.65 -2.48 8.70
N VAL A 90 -2.59 -2.11 7.85
CA VAL A 90 -2.37 -1.28 6.66
C VAL A 90 -3.18 0.00 6.82
N LEU A 91 -2.50 1.13 6.82
CA LEU A 91 -3.11 2.46 6.86
C LEU A 91 -3.02 3.06 5.46
N ALA A 92 -4.12 3.34 4.82
CA ALA A 92 -4.18 3.94 3.49
C ALA A 92 -4.81 5.34 3.60
N ASP A 93 -4.00 6.36 3.32
CA ASP A 93 -4.40 7.76 3.36
C ASP A 93 -4.67 8.26 1.93
N GLU A 94 -5.94 8.46 1.61
CA GLU A 94 -6.43 8.85 0.27
C GLU A 94 -5.79 8.01 -0.86
N PRO A 95 -5.86 6.66 -0.79
CA PRO A 95 -5.04 5.78 -1.64
C PRO A 95 -5.36 5.89 -3.14
N THR A 96 -6.49 6.49 -3.50
CA THR A 96 -6.97 6.65 -4.88
C THR A 96 -7.03 8.11 -5.33
N GLY A 97 -6.71 9.06 -4.46
CA GLY A 97 -6.96 10.49 -4.69
C GLY A 97 -6.25 11.11 -5.91
N ASN A 98 -5.19 10.49 -6.42
CA ASN A 98 -4.46 10.93 -7.61
C ASN A 98 -4.63 9.98 -8.81
N LEU A 99 -5.61 9.08 -8.77
CA LEU A 99 -5.82 8.07 -9.79
C LEU A 99 -7.10 8.34 -10.60
N ASP A 100 -7.11 7.88 -11.85
CA ASP A 100 -8.34 7.73 -12.61
C ASP A 100 -9.22 6.60 -12.01
N ILE A 101 -10.46 6.53 -12.44
CA ILE A 101 -11.47 5.59 -11.92
C ILE A 101 -10.97 4.14 -12.00
N THR A 102 -10.49 3.70 -13.16
CA THR A 102 -10.06 2.31 -13.37
C THR A 102 -8.89 1.91 -12.49
N ASN A 103 -7.87 2.77 -12.35
CA ASN A 103 -6.75 2.51 -11.45
C ASN A 103 -7.17 2.60 -9.98
N GLY A 104 -8.10 3.50 -9.65
CA GLY A 104 -8.69 3.60 -8.31
C GLY A 104 -9.40 2.31 -7.89
N GLU A 105 -10.26 1.76 -8.76
CA GLU A 105 -10.95 0.49 -8.54
C GLU A 105 -9.98 -0.67 -8.30
N GLN A 106 -8.90 -0.76 -9.08
CA GLN A 106 -7.87 -1.78 -8.88
C GLN A 106 -7.18 -1.66 -7.50
N VAL A 107 -6.91 -0.45 -7.04
CA VAL A 107 -6.33 -0.22 -5.71
C VAL A 107 -7.30 -0.63 -4.62
N VAL A 108 -8.58 -0.27 -4.73
CA VAL A 108 -9.62 -0.68 -3.76
C VAL A 108 -9.75 -2.20 -3.71
N GLU A 109 -9.78 -2.88 -4.87
CA GLU A 109 -9.81 -4.35 -4.94
C GLU A 109 -8.63 -5.00 -4.21
N ILE A 110 -7.41 -4.45 -4.39
CA ILE A 110 -6.23 -4.93 -3.67
C ILE A 110 -6.43 -4.77 -2.15
N LEU A 111 -6.90 -3.61 -1.67
CA LEU A 111 -7.10 -3.35 -0.25
C LEU A 111 -8.15 -4.29 0.37
N LEU A 112 -9.27 -4.53 -0.34
CA LEU A 112 -10.30 -5.49 0.09
C LEU A 112 -9.75 -6.91 0.17
N ARG A 113 -8.98 -7.36 -0.82
CA ARG A 113 -8.33 -8.67 -0.81
C ARG A 113 -7.38 -8.82 0.40
N LEU A 114 -6.62 -7.79 0.73
CA LEU A 114 -5.73 -7.81 1.91
C LEU A 114 -6.51 -8.01 3.20
N ALA A 115 -7.69 -7.40 3.31
CA ALA A 115 -8.55 -7.56 4.49
C ALA A 115 -9.20 -8.94 4.53
N HIS A 116 -9.84 -9.37 3.44
CA HIS A 116 -10.70 -10.56 3.43
C HIS A 116 -9.92 -11.86 3.24
N ASP A 117 -8.92 -11.88 2.35
CA ASP A 117 -8.20 -13.11 2.02
C ASP A 117 -6.93 -13.29 2.86
N GLU A 118 -6.26 -12.19 3.22
CA GLU A 118 -5.02 -12.25 4.01
C GLU A 118 -5.23 -11.95 5.50
N GLY A 119 -6.43 -11.56 5.92
CA GLY A 119 -6.78 -11.29 7.32
C GLY A 119 -6.02 -10.10 7.91
N ARG A 120 -5.66 -9.10 7.09
CA ARG A 120 -5.02 -7.86 7.55
C ARG A 120 -6.08 -6.86 8.02
N CYS A 121 -5.75 -6.06 9.01
CA CYS A 121 -6.56 -4.90 9.38
C CYS A 121 -6.22 -3.74 8.42
N VAL A 122 -7.15 -3.40 7.53
CA VAL A 122 -6.97 -2.31 6.56
C VAL A 122 -7.84 -1.13 7.01
N ILE A 123 -7.19 0.01 7.24
CA ILE A 123 -7.87 1.28 7.59
C ILE A 123 -7.64 2.24 6.45
N VAL A 124 -8.74 2.66 5.81
CA VAL A 124 -8.73 3.62 4.71
C VAL A 124 -9.26 4.95 5.20
N VAL A 125 -8.51 6.02 4.97
CA VAL A 125 -8.97 7.39 5.15
C VAL A 125 -9.29 7.94 3.77
N THR A 126 -10.53 8.34 3.56
CA THR A 126 -10.98 8.91 2.28
C THR A 126 -12.15 9.86 2.48
N HIS A 127 -12.30 10.82 1.57
CA HIS A 127 -13.49 11.65 1.43
C HIS A 127 -14.43 11.15 0.33
N ASP A 128 -14.04 10.09 -0.37
CA ASP A 128 -14.84 9.47 -1.43
C ASP A 128 -15.84 8.48 -0.82
N LEU A 129 -17.13 8.84 -0.91
CA LEU A 129 -18.22 8.03 -0.37
C LEU A 129 -18.44 6.72 -1.12
N GLU A 130 -18.09 6.67 -2.40
CA GLU A 130 -18.21 5.45 -3.21
C GLU A 130 -17.18 4.40 -2.75
N ILE A 131 -15.96 4.83 -2.44
CA ILE A 131 -14.95 3.96 -1.85
C ILE A 131 -15.36 3.56 -0.43
N ALA A 132 -15.80 4.50 0.40
CA ALA A 132 -16.22 4.21 1.75
C ALA A 132 -17.35 3.16 1.80
N SER A 133 -18.31 3.22 0.86
CA SER A 133 -19.43 2.28 0.78
C SER A 133 -19.05 0.83 0.50
N GLN A 134 -17.83 0.58 0.03
CA GLN A 134 -17.31 -0.76 -0.25
C GLN A 134 -16.60 -1.40 0.96
N MET A 135 -16.41 -0.64 2.04
CA MET A 135 -15.73 -1.10 3.26
C MET A 135 -16.70 -1.85 4.20
N ASP A 136 -16.15 -2.74 5.03
CA ASP A 136 -16.94 -3.52 5.99
C ASP A 136 -17.54 -2.65 7.11
N GLU A 137 -16.81 -1.61 7.53
CA GLU A 137 -17.24 -0.66 8.54
C GLU A 137 -16.86 0.77 8.14
N ILE A 138 -17.77 1.70 8.39
CA ILE A 138 -17.58 3.12 8.06
C ILE A 138 -17.63 3.95 9.35
N TYR A 139 -16.64 4.80 9.53
CA TYR A 139 -16.58 5.76 10.61
C TYR A 139 -16.46 7.17 10.05
N MET A 140 -17.27 8.10 10.51
CA MET A 140 -17.16 9.50 10.18
C MET A 140 -16.38 10.24 11.27
N MET A 141 -15.39 11.03 10.86
CA MET A 141 -14.64 11.89 11.77
C MET A 141 -15.22 13.30 11.76
N ARG A 142 -15.64 13.76 12.93
CA ARG A 142 -16.11 15.14 13.18
C ARG A 142 -15.48 15.68 14.45
N ASP A 143 -14.89 16.85 14.39
CA ASP A 143 -14.29 17.55 15.55
C ASP A 143 -13.36 16.68 16.39
N GLY A 144 -12.59 15.79 15.73
CA GLY A 144 -11.65 14.88 16.38
C GLY A 144 -12.29 13.64 17.01
N MET A 145 -13.58 13.43 16.83
CA MET A 145 -14.32 12.24 17.29
C MET A 145 -14.70 11.34 16.11
N LEU A 146 -14.70 10.02 16.36
CA LEU A 146 -15.14 9.01 15.41
C LEU A 146 -16.55 8.54 15.76
N GLU A 147 -17.45 8.58 14.79
CA GLU A 147 -18.82 8.08 14.89
C GLU A 147 -19.01 6.96 13.86
N ARG A 148 -19.42 5.79 14.33
CA ARG A 148 -19.75 4.66 13.44
C ARG A 148 -21.03 4.99 12.66
N GLN A 149 -20.98 4.75 11.36
CA GLN A 149 -22.16 4.84 10.49
C GLN A 149 -22.84 3.46 10.46
N GLU A 150 -24.19 3.45 10.59
CA GLU A 150 -24.99 2.23 10.46
C GLU A 150 -25.29 1.88 9.01
#